data_42d219ac87dc558d206149d5845359d2
#
_entry.id   42d219ac87dc558d206149d5845359d2
#
_cell.length_a   1.000
_cell.length_b   1.000
_cell.length_c   1.000
_cell.angle_alpha   90.00
_cell.angle_beta   90.00
_cell.angle_gamma   90.00
#
_symmetry.space_group_name_H-M   'P 1'
#
loop_
_entity.id
_entity.type
_entity.pdbx_description
1 polymer ?
#
loop_
_entity_poly.entity_id
_entity_poly.type
_entity_poly.pdbx_seq_one_letter_code
_entity_poly.pdbx_strand_id
1 'polypeptide(L)'
;GFDKRDLSPYIYPEDEDLVLYGIKTQYKITGLYLGSFFKWDAYEQVKEIQKHGWRSKEGRVTGTYRNYENLDCELVSFHDYLKYVKFGFCRTTDHACIDIRNGRLTRDAAIGLVREYDGIYPLQHENAFCSYLGMNKDEVRRVIDSFTNTEIFETYEDGSFMRQSDGVTLIKKEPVR
;
A
#
# COMPACT_ATOMS: atom_id res chain seq x y z
N GLY A 1 -11.81 12.46 -13.12
CA GLY A 1 -11.33 11.66 -14.23
C GLY A 1 -10.23 12.41 -14.95
N PHE A 2 -9.31 11.71 -15.58
CA PHE A 2 -8.28 12.35 -16.42
C PHE A 2 -8.90 12.86 -17.73
N ASP A 3 -8.46 14.03 -18.20
CA ASP A 3 -8.77 14.51 -19.54
C ASP A 3 -7.91 13.72 -20.55
N LYS A 4 -8.48 13.42 -21.72
CA LYS A 4 -7.76 12.76 -22.82
C LYS A 4 -6.43 13.46 -23.15
N ARG A 5 -6.40 14.78 -23.09
CA ARG A 5 -5.23 15.61 -23.37
C ARG A 5 -4.10 15.41 -22.36
N ASP A 6 -4.41 15.02 -21.13
CA ASP A 6 -3.42 14.77 -20.07
C ASP A 6 -2.64 13.48 -20.33
N LEU A 7 -3.23 12.51 -21.04
CA LEU A 7 -2.63 11.21 -21.34
C LEU A 7 -1.90 11.18 -22.68
N SER A 8 -2.26 12.05 -23.61
CA SER A 8 -1.70 12.09 -24.98
C SER A 8 -0.16 12.07 -25.06
N PRO A 9 0.61 12.70 -24.13
CA PRO A 9 2.08 12.60 -24.16
C PRO A 9 2.65 11.24 -23.78
N TYR A 10 1.82 10.33 -23.22
CA TYR A 10 2.26 9.07 -22.60
C TYR A 10 1.76 7.81 -23.32
N ILE A 11 0.94 7.98 -24.37
CA ILE A 11 0.37 6.87 -25.15
C ILE A 11 0.75 7.00 -26.61
N TYR A 12 1.01 5.86 -27.24
CA TYR A 12 1.22 5.83 -28.69
C TYR A 12 -0.10 6.12 -29.42
N PRO A 13 -0.07 6.85 -30.57
CA PRO A 13 -1.28 7.15 -31.33
C PRO A 13 -2.12 5.92 -31.69
N GLU A 14 -1.48 4.78 -31.97
CA GLU A 14 -2.12 3.50 -32.26
C GLU A 14 -2.84 2.88 -31.06
N ASP A 15 -2.45 3.22 -29.84
CA ASP A 15 -3.01 2.69 -28.60
C ASP A 15 -4.08 3.63 -28.00
N GLU A 16 -4.26 4.81 -28.57
CA GLU A 16 -5.15 5.84 -28.04
C GLU A 16 -6.58 5.32 -27.84
N ASP A 17 -7.08 4.50 -28.76
CA ASP A 17 -8.42 3.92 -28.69
C ASP A 17 -8.54 2.80 -27.66
N LEU A 18 -7.43 2.14 -27.32
CA LEU A 18 -7.40 1.07 -26.32
C LEU A 18 -7.32 1.62 -24.89
N VAL A 19 -6.60 2.73 -24.70
CA VAL A 19 -6.36 3.33 -23.38
C VAL A 19 -7.57 4.16 -22.93
N LEU A 20 -8.33 4.73 -23.87
CA LEU A 20 -9.43 5.64 -23.56
C LEU A 20 -10.77 4.89 -23.50
N TYR A 21 -10.99 4.17 -22.43
CA TYR A 21 -12.23 3.47 -22.13
C TYR A 21 -13.45 4.38 -22.34
N GLY A 22 -14.31 3.98 -23.28
CA GLY A 22 -15.62 4.56 -23.48
C GLY A 22 -15.68 5.83 -24.34
N ILE A 23 -14.58 6.29 -24.92
CA ILE A 23 -14.59 7.46 -25.80
C ILE A 23 -14.46 7.01 -27.26
N LYS A 24 -15.62 6.88 -27.91
CA LYS A 24 -15.77 6.78 -29.37
C LYS A 24 -14.87 5.74 -30.08
N THR A 25 -14.93 4.50 -29.67
CA THR A 25 -14.51 3.42 -30.55
C THR A 25 -15.69 3.05 -31.47
N GLN A 26 -15.39 2.66 -32.72
CA GLN A 26 -16.40 2.04 -33.60
C GLN A 26 -16.92 0.70 -33.03
N TYR A 27 -16.29 0.20 -31.96
CA TYR A 27 -16.63 -1.04 -31.26
C TYR A 27 -17.33 -0.72 -29.95
N LYS A 28 -18.43 -1.43 -29.66
CA LYS A 28 -19.09 -1.39 -28.36
C LYS A 28 -18.31 -2.27 -27.38
N ILE A 29 -17.45 -1.64 -26.58
CA ILE A 29 -16.69 -2.33 -25.53
C ILE A 29 -17.51 -2.28 -24.24
N THR A 30 -17.71 -3.45 -23.60
CA THR A 30 -18.33 -3.56 -22.28
C THR A 30 -17.27 -4.01 -21.28
N GLY A 31 -16.94 -3.15 -20.31
CA GLY A 31 -16.08 -3.49 -19.18
C GLY A 31 -16.86 -4.23 -18.10
N LEU A 32 -16.34 -5.39 -17.65
CA LEU A 32 -16.94 -6.18 -16.58
C LEU A 32 -15.93 -6.43 -15.49
N TYR A 33 -16.35 -6.24 -14.23
CA TYR A 33 -15.53 -6.63 -13.09
C TYR A 33 -15.70 -8.14 -12.85
N LEU A 34 -14.63 -8.91 -13.00
CA LEU A 34 -14.63 -10.36 -12.81
C LEU A 34 -15.11 -10.76 -11.41
N GLY A 35 -14.78 -9.97 -10.39
CA GLY A 35 -15.24 -10.16 -9.01
C GLY A 35 -16.75 -10.04 -8.79
N SER A 36 -17.52 -9.54 -9.78
CA SER A 36 -19.00 -9.56 -9.75
C SER A 36 -19.57 -10.95 -10.03
N PHE A 37 -18.78 -11.83 -10.66
CA PHE A 37 -19.20 -13.18 -11.05
C PHE A 37 -18.52 -14.26 -10.23
N PHE A 38 -17.30 -14.02 -9.79
CA PHE A 38 -16.48 -14.97 -9.05
C PHE A 38 -15.96 -14.34 -7.76
N LYS A 39 -15.96 -15.14 -6.69
CA LYS A 39 -15.39 -14.69 -5.42
C LYS A 39 -13.90 -14.38 -5.60
N TRP A 40 -13.51 -13.12 -5.39
CA TRP A 40 -12.13 -12.73 -5.37
C TRP A 40 -11.52 -13.00 -3.99
N ASP A 41 -10.54 -13.91 -3.91
CA ASP A 41 -9.82 -14.22 -2.70
C ASP A 41 -8.36 -14.55 -3.02
N ALA A 42 -7.46 -13.62 -2.77
CA ALA A 42 -6.04 -13.76 -3.05
C ALA A 42 -5.42 -14.99 -2.34
N TYR A 43 -5.88 -15.34 -1.16
CA TYR A 43 -5.39 -16.53 -0.44
C TYR A 43 -5.70 -17.83 -1.19
N GLU A 44 -6.91 -17.98 -1.73
CA GLU A 44 -7.27 -19.15 -2.53
C GLU A 44 -6.58 -19.14 -3.90
N GLN A 45 -6.43 -17.97 -4.52
CA GLN A 45 -5.70 -17.82 -5.77
C GLN A 45 -4.23 -18.23 -5.64
N VAL A 46 -3.56 -17.85 -4.55
CA VAL A 46 -2.18 -18.24 -4.27
C VAL A 46 -2.04 -19.76 -4.17
N LYS A 47 -2.96 -20.44 -3.49
CA LYS A 47 -2.95 -21.93 -3.43
C LYS A 47 -3.07 -22.55 -4.81
N GLU A 48 -3.87 -21.95 -5.69
CA GLU A 48 -4.05 -22.45 -7.05
C GLU A 48 -2.78 -22.25 -7.89
N ILE A 49 -2.24 -21.03 -7.92
CA ILE A 49 -1.06 -20.75 -8.75
C ILE A 49 0.21 -21.46 -8.27
N GLN A 50 0.30 -21.78 -6.97
CA GLN A 50 1.39 -22.61 -6.43
C GLN A 50 1.45 -24.00 -7.05
N LYS A 51 0.32 -24.60 -7.44
CA LYS A 51 0.28 -25.87 -8.16
C LYS A 51 0.94 -25.79 -9.54
N HIS A 52 1.04 -24.59 -10.10
CA HIS A 52 1.67 -24.31 -11.38
C HIS A 52 3.11 -23.78 -11.27
N GLY A 53 3.73 -23.95 -10.07
CA GLY A 53 5.14 -23.64 -9.86
C GLY A 53 5.42 -22.21 -9.36
N TRP A 54 4.40 -21.38 -9.14
CA TRP A 54 4.60 -20.07 -8.53
C TRP A 54 5.00 -20.22 -7.06
N ARG A 55 5.87 -19.32 -6.57
CA ARG A 55 6.37 -19.33 -5.20
C ARG A 55 6.19 -17.96 -4.55
N SER A 56 5.78 -17.96 -3.28
CA SER A 56 5.81 -16.76 -2.44
C SER A 56 7.24 -16.40 -2.05
N LYS A 57 7.43 -15.19 -1.58
CA LYS A 57 8.73 -14.72 -1.08
C LYS A 57 9.13 -15.51 0.16
N GLU A 58 10.41 -15.87 0.22
CA GLU A 58 11.00 -16.39 1.45
C GLU A 58 11.23 -15.23 2.44
N GLY A 59 10.86 -15.44 3.70
CA GLY A 59 11.03 -14.47 4.77
C GLY A 59 9.91 -13.43 4.86
N ARG A 60 10.20 -12.36 5.61
CA ARG A 60 9.24 -11.31 5.96
C ARG A 60 9.08 -10.29 4.83
N VAL A 61 7.87 -9.83 4.61
CA VAL A 61 7.54 -8.70 3.73
C VAL A 61 7.23 -7.49 4.61
N THR A 62 7.72 -6.31 4.21
CA THR A 62 7.47 -5.07 4.97
C THR A 62 6.03 -4.63 4.78
N GLY A 63 5.37 -4.27 5.89
CA GLY A 63 4.02 -3.75 5.90
C GLY A 63 2.91 -4.77 5.75
N THR A 64 3.23 -6.08 5.67
CA THR A 64 2.23 -7.15 5.67
C THR A 64 2.77 -8.48 6.17
N TYR A 65 1.90 -9.29 6.77
CA TYR A 65 2.22 -10.68 7.14
C TYR A 65 2.08 -11.67 5.98
N ARG A 66 1.54 -11.23 4.82
CA ARG A 66 1.35 -12.06 3.64
C ARG A 66 2.60 -12.02 2.77
N ASN A 67 3.32 -13.12 2.68
CA ASN A 67 4.56 -13.25 1.92
C ASN A 67 4.39 -13.39 0.40
N TYR A 68 3.17 -13.26 -0.08
CA TYR A 68 2.79 -13.29 -1.49
C TYR A 68 2.30 -11.93 -2.02
N GLU A 69 2.38 -10.91 -1.19
CA GLU A 69 2.02 -9.53 -1.53
C GLU A 69 3.29 -8.66 -1.68
N ASN A 70 3.21 -7.56 -2.41
CA ASN A 70 4.30 -6.59 -2.57
C ASN A 70 5.59 -7.20 -3.15
N LEU A 71 5.49 -8.07 -4.16
CA LEU A 71 6.63 -8.80 -4.69
C LEU A 71 7.26 -8.16 -5.93
N ASP A 72 6.57 -7.25 -6.58
CA ASP A 72 6.90 -6.69 -7.89
C ASP A 72 7.66 -5.35 -7.84
N CYS A 73 7.60 -4.63 -6.71
CA CYS A 73 8.23 -3.32 -6.60
C CYS A 73 8.70 -3.04 -5.17
N GLU A 74 9.97 -2.70 -4.99
CA GLU A 74 10.53 -2.32 -3.68
C GLU A 74 9.91 -1.02 -3.13
N LEU A 75 9.46 -0.11 -4.00
CA LEU A 75 8.92 1.18 -3.59
C LEU A 75 7.50 1.08 -3.01
N VAL A 76 6.80 -0.04 -3.21
CA VAL A 76 5.44 -0.24 -2.70
C VAL A 76 5.38 -0.16 -1.17
N SER A 77 6.47 -0.50 -0.48
CA SER A 77 6.57 -0.37 0.98
C SER A 77 6.48 1.08 1.45
N PHE A 78 7.02 2.04 0.68
CA PHE A 78 6.84 3.47 0.93
C PHE A 78 5.44 3.96 0.61
N HIS A 79 4.81 3.47 -0.46
CA HIS A 79 3.41 3.75 -0.74
C HIS A 79 2.51 3.32 0.42
N ASP A 80 2.74 2.12 0.96
CA ASP A 80 2.01 1.61 2.11
C ASP A 80 2.28 2.44 3.37
N TYR A 81 3.55 2.81 3.63
CA TYR A 81 3.91 3.66 4.76
C TYR A 81 3.29 5.07 4.65
N LEU A 82 3.24 5.66 3.46
CA LEU A 82 2.55 6.95 3.23
C LEU A 82 1.04 6.85 3.50
N LYS A 83 0.41 5.72 3.20
CA LYS A 83 -0.97 5.45 3.61
C LYS A 83 -1.10 5.44 5.14
N TYR A 84 -0.16 4.77 5.83
CA TYR A 84 -0.16 4.70 7.29
C TYR A 84 -0.05 6.07 7.95
N VAL A 85 0.88 6.92 7.51
CA VAL A 85 1.08 8.24 8.13
C VAL A 85 -0.10 9.18 7.90
N LYS A 86 -0.85 9.00 6.81
CA LYS A 86 -2.06 9.77 6.50
C LYS A 86 -3.30 9.31 7.28
N PHE A 87 -3.51 7.99 7.37
CA PHE A 87 -4.77 7.41 7.81
C PHE A 87 -4.66 6.59 9.10
N GLY A 88 -3.46 6.37 9.63
CA GLY A 88 -3.22 5.59 10.84
C GLY A 88 -3.35 4.08 10.66
N PHE A 89 -3.56 3.57 9.46
CA PHE A 89 -3.61 2.14 9.15
C PHE A 89 -2.99 1.85 7.77
N CYS A 90 -2.61 0.61 7.55
CA CYS A 90 -1.91 0.21 6.36
C CYS A 90 -2.42 -1.14 5.82
N ARG A 91 -1.64 -1.73 4.92
CA ARG A 91 -1.96 -2.97 4.22
C ARG A 91 -2.26 -4.15 5.15
N THR A 92 -1.56 -4.28 6.27
CA THR A 92 -1.83 -5.34 7.25
C THR A 92 -3.25 -5.25 7.80
N THR A 93 -3.73 -4.05 8.12
CA THR A 93 -5.11 -3.85 8.57
C THR A 93 -6.11 -4.29 7.48
N ASP A 94 -5.87 -3.93 6.20
CA ASP A 94 -6.74 -4.37 5.10
C ASP A 94 -6.78 -5.90 4.99
N HIS A 95 -5.61 -6.56 5.01
CA HIS A 95 -5.49 -8.01 4.93
C HIS A 95 -6.14 -8.71 6.13
N ALA A 96 -5.92 -8.20 7.34
CA ALA A 96 -6.52 -8.72 8.55
C ALA A 96 -8.06 -8.64 8.51
N CYS A 97 -8.61 -7.52 8.02
CA CYS A 97 -10.04 -7.36 7.84
C CYS A 97 -10.62 -8.36 6.82
N ILE A 98 -9.88 -8.65 5.73
CA ILE A 98 -10.27 -9.67 4.75
C ILE A 98 -10.26 -11.06 5.40
N ASP A 99 -9.21 -11.38 6.17
CA ASP A 99 -9.05 -12.69 6.80
C ASP A 99 -10.07 -12.93 7.92
N ILE A 100 -10.45 -11.90 8.68
CA ILE A 100 -11.55 -11.98 9.66
C ILE A 100 -12.87 -12.27 8.93
N ARG A 101 -13.20 -11.53 7.88
CA ARG A 101 -14.44 -11.74 7.09
C ARG A 101 -14.53 -13.12 6.47
N ASN A 102 -13.39 -13.73 6.14
CA ASN A 102 -13.31 -15.10 5.60
C ASN A 102 -13.13 -16.16 6.69
N GLY A 103 -13.20 -15.82 7.98
CA GLY A 103 -13.09 -16.76 9.09
C GLY A 103 -11.68 -17.34 9.30
N ARG A 104 -10.64 -16.75 8.74
CA ARG A 104 -9.25 -17.21 8.85
C ARG A 104 -8.52 -16.66 10.06
N LEU A 105 -8.96 -15.53 10.58
CA LEU A 105 -8.40 -14.90 11.78
C LEU A 105 -9.51 -14.49 12.75
N THR A 106 -9.21 -14.59 14.03
CA THR A 106 -9.97 -13.91 15.08
C THR A 106 -9.56 -12.44 15.15
N ARG A 107 -10.42 -11.57 15.70
CA ARG A 107 -10.09 -10.17 15.91
C ARG A 107 -8.82 -9.96 16.74
N ASP A 108 -8.66 -10.76 17.82
CA ASP A 108 -7.51 -10.62 18.72
C ASP A 108 -6.20 -11.01 18.03
N ALA A 109 -6.19 -12.11 17.26
CA ALA A 109 -5.04 -12.50 16.46
C ALA A 109 -4.71 -11.42 15.41
N ALA A 110 -5.72 -10.84 14.76
CA ALA A 110 -5.55 -9.77 13.79
C ALA A 110 -4.94 -8.50 14.41
N ILE A 111 -5.35 -8.12 15.64
CA ILE A 111 -4.76 -6.99 16.37
C ILE A 111 -3.26 -7.21 16.61
N GLY A 112 -2.86 -8.43 16.96
CA GLY A 112 -1.44 -8.80 17.11
C GLY A 112 -0.65 -8.56 15.83
N LEU A 113 -1.16 -9.03 14.68
CA LEU A 113 -0.54 -8.84 13.38
C LEU A 113 -0.47 -7.36 12.96
N VAL A 114 -1.54 -6.60 13.19
CA VAL A 114 -1.56 -5.16 12.89
C VAL A 114 -0.50 -4.42 13.69
N ARG A 115 -0.36 -4.72 14.99
CA ARG A 115 0.70 -4.13 15.85
C ARG A 115 2.10 -4.49 15.39
N GLU A 116 2.28 -5.66 14.83
CA GLU A 116 3.58 -6.17 14.39
C GLU A 116 4.01 -5.63 13.01
N TYR A 117 3.06 -5.39 12.09
CA TYR A 117 3.37 -5.12 10.68
C TYR A 117 2.94 -3.76 10.18
N ASP A 118 1.88 -3.12 10.71
CA ASP A 118 1.47 -1.78 10.28
C ASP A 118 2.42 -0.72 10.83
N GLY A 119 2.71 0.28 10.01
CA GLY A 119 3.50 1.44 10.41
C GLY A 119 5.01 1.23 10.51
N ILE A 120 5.51 0.08 10.04
CA ILE A 120 6.96 -0.14 9.97
C ILE A 120 7.54 0.75 8.86
N TYR A 121 8.49 1.62 9.24
CA TYR A 121 9.25 2.39 8.29
C TYR A 121 10.14 1.47 7.42
N PRO A 122 10.09 1.58 6.09
CA PRO A 122 10.78 0.63 5.20
C PRO A 122 12.27 0.97 5.01
N LEU A 123 13.06 0.89 6.09
CA LEU A 123 14.49 1.24 6.13
C LEU A 123 15.32 0.56 5.04
N GLN A 124 15.04 -0.72 4.75
CA GLN A 124 15.77 -1.47 3.74
C GLN A 124 15.59 -0.93 2.31
N HIS A 125 14.49 -0.22 2.05
CA HIS A 125 14.18 0.36 0.74
C HIS A 125 14.44 1.88 0.68
N GLU A 126 14.87 2.50 1.79
CA GLU A 126 15.05 3.96 1.89
C GLU A 126 16.02 4.49 0.85
N ASN A 127 17.17 3.82 0.64
CA ASN A 127 18.15 4.26 -0.34
C ASN A 127 17.62 4.21 -1.78
N ALA A 128 16.88 3.15 -2.14
CA ALA A 128 16.25 3.02 -3.46
C ALA A 128 15.20 4.11 -3.67
N PHE A 129 14.39 4.39 -2.66
CA PHE A 129 13.37 5.43 -2.70
C PHE A 129 13.97 6.83 -2.83
N CYS A 130 15.00 7.16 -2.04
CA CYS A 130 15.74 8.41 -2.15
C CYS A 130 16.34 8.60 -3.54
N SER A 131 16.98 7.56 -4.08
CA SER A 131 17.57 7.58 -5.42
C SER A 131 16.51 7.81 -6.50
N TYR A 132 15.37 7.15 -6.40
CA TYR A 132 14.26 7.31 -7.33
C TYR A 132 13.72 8.75 -7.35
N LEU A 133 13.63 9.40 -6.18
CA LEU A 133 13.15 10.78 -6.06
C LEU A 133 14.23 11.83 -6.35
N GLY A 134 15.51 11.46 -6.39
CA GLY A 134 16.63 12.41 -6.46
C GLY A 134 16.79 13.25 -5.19
N MET A 135 16.38 12.72 -4.03
CA MET A 135 16.36 13.40 -2.72
C MET A 135 17.26 12.68 -1.72
N ASN A 136 17.80 13.42 -0.74
CA ASN A 136 18.47 12.79 0.40
C ASN A 136 17.44 12.32 1.46
N LYS A 137 17.92 11.54 2.45
CA LYS A 137 17.03 10.95 3.48
C LYS A 137 16.30 11.99 4.31
N ASP A 138 16.96 13.09 4.67
CA ASP A 138 16.34 14.13 5.49
C ASP A 138 15.27 14.90 4.71
N GLU A 139 15.47 15.08 3.41
CA GLU A 139 14.46 15.67 2.53
C GLU A 139 13.24 14.76 2.40
N VAL A 140 13.46 13.46 2.16
CA VAL A 140 12.37 12.47 2.09
C VAL A 140 11.58 12.44 3.40
N ARG A 141 12.27 12.41 4.56
CA ARG A 141 11.61 12.39 5.87
C ARG A 141 10.81 13.65 6.13
N ARG A 142 11.33 14.82 5.78
CA ARG A 142 10.57 16.09 5.88
C ARG A 142 9.31 16.07 5.01
N VAL A 143 9.40 15.53 3.80
CA VAL A 143 8.22 15.38 2.94
C VAL A 143 7.22 14.41 3.56
N ILE A 144 7.65 13.27 4.08
CA ILE A 144 6.78 12.32 4.79
C ILE A 144 6.09 13.01 5.97
N ASP A 145 6.84 13.78 6.78
CA ASP A 145 6.28 14.51 7.91
C ASP A 145 5.22 15.52 7.47
N SER A 146 5.40 16.18 6.33
CA SER A 146 4.40 17.11 5.79
C SER A 146 3.06 16.44 5.42
N PHE A 147 3.06 15.13 5.19
CA PHE A 147 1.86 14.32 4.92
C PHE A 147 1.32 13.61 6.16
N THR A 148 2.05 13.62 7.26
CA THR A 148 1.68 12.89 8.48
C THR A 148 0.52 13.60 9.18
N ASN A 149 -0.50 12.84 9.55
CA ASN A 149 -1.71 13.37 10.16
C ASN A 149 -1.50 13.68 11.64
N THR A 150 -1.48 14.96 11.98
CA THR A 150 -1.30 15.45 13.36
C THR A 150 -2.47 15.13 14.30
N GLU A 151 -3.63 14.72 13.78
CA GLU A 151 -4.75 14.25 14.62
C GLU A 151 -4.54 12.81 15.11
N ILE A 152 -3.71 12.04 14.40
CA ILE A 152 -3.48 10.61 14.69
C ILE A 152 -2.17 10.40 15.45
N PHE A 153 -1.13 11.19 15.14
CA PHE A 153 0.20 11.00 15.69
C PHE A 153 0.58 12.12 16.66
N GLU A 154 1.35 11.74 17.69
CA GLU A 154 1.82 12.67 18.72
C GLU A 154 2.86 13.65 18.16
N THR A 155 2.78 14.88 18.63
CA THR A 155 3.73 15.95 18.28
C THR A 155 4.28 16.62 19.53
N TYR A 156 5.50 17.14 19.41
CA TYR A 156 6.06 18.08 20.39
C TYR A 156 5.42 19.47 20.25
N GLU A 157 5.73 20.37 21.19
CA GLU A 157 5.23 21.77 21.17
C GLU A 157 5.68 22.54 19.92
N ASP A 158 6.83 22.20 19.35
CA ASP A 158 7.36 22.80 18.12
C ASP A 158 6.71 22.24 16.82
N GLY A 159 5.77 21.31 16.96
CA GLY A 159 5.06 20.67 15.86
C GLY A 159 5.81 19.48 15.22
N SER A 160 7.01 19.16 15.66
CA SER A 160 7.72 17.96 15.18
C SER A 160 7.08 16.68 15.73
N PHE A 161 7.11 15.58 14.94
CA PHE A 161 6.49 14.32 15.33
C PHE A 161 7.30 13.55 16.37
N MET A 162 6.62 13.03 17.37
CA MET A 162 7.20 12.13 18.37
C MET A 162 7.46 10.75 17.76
N ARG A 163 8.66 10.23 17.99
CA ARG A 163 9.11 8.93 17.50
C ARG A 163 9.62 8.04 18.62
N GLN A 164 9.58 6.74 18.37
CA GLN A 164 10.19 5.75 19.28
C GLN A 164 11.72 5.87 19.27
N SER A 165 12.38 5.08 20.10
CA SER A 165 13.84 5.08 20.27
C SER A 165 14.62 4.75 18.98
N ASP A 166 13.97 4.17 17.97
CA ASP A 166 14.54 3.89 16.66
C ASP A 166 14.65 5.17 15.76
N GLY A 167 14.07 6.28 16.18
CA GLY A 167 14.08 7.57 15.50
C GLY A 167 13.21 7.65 14.23
N VAL A 168 12.48 6.59 13.88
CA VAL A 168 11.65 6.54 12.66
C VAL A 168 10.20 6.14 12.91
N THR A 169 9.92 5.28 13.87
CA THR A 169 8.56 4.82 14.19
C THR A 169 7.77 5.91 14.90
N LEU A 170 6.68 6.35 14.30
CA LEU A 170 5.78 7.37 14.84
C LEU A 170 4.99 6.85 16.05
N ILE A 171 4.76 7.70 17.03
CA ILE A 171 3.93 7.40 18.19
C ILE A 171 2.50 7.85 17.91
N LYS A 172 1.55 6.92 17.97
CA LYS A 172 0.12 7.24 17.86
C LYS A 172 -0.44 7.82 19.13
N LYS A 173 -1.36 8.75 18.97
CA LYS A 173 -2.22 9.23 20.07
C LYS A 173 -3.08 8.09 20.61
N GLU A 174 -3.33 8.12 21.92
CA GLU A 174 -4.31 7.25 22.53
C GLU A 174 -5.69 7.57 21.93
N PRO A 175 -6.48 6.53 21.54
CA PRO A 175 -7.82 6.77 21.04
C PRO A 175 -8.69 7.43 22.13
N VAL A 176 -9.33 8.51 21.77
CA VAL A 176 -10.34 9.13 22.64
C VAL A 176 -11.43 8.08 22.86
N ARG A 177 -11.63 7.66 24.12
CA ARG A 177 -12.63 6.66 24.53
C ARG A 177 -14.02 7.28 24.59
#